data_9860add98818ca356013977b795ce3b3
#
_entry.id   9860add98818ca356013977b795ce3b3
#
_cell.length_a   1.000
_cell.length_b   1.000
_cell.length_c   1.000
_cell.angle_alpha   90.00
_cell.angle_beta   90.00
_cell.angle_gamma   90.00
#
_symmetry.space_group_name_H-M   'P 1'
#
loop_
_entity.id
_entity.type
_entity.pdbx_description
1 polymer ?
#
loop_
_entity_poly.entity_id
_entity_poly.type
_entity_poly.pdbx_seq_one_letter_code
_entity_poly.pdbx_strand_id
1 'polypeptide(L)'
;MRDLYKELAEYMGRNYDLVKARCQTAHVELAWLWEKYKDNPIAFYRETDLYIFALTRYQYRLQEAKAHIWYQYMIKKHGWKIGLDIGGGIGEQTILAMEKGVKMVYTDIQDSRTLEYARWRFKRHGIKPWVVFEDYKIKRDFDFINAMDILEHLENPKPVIKAIHKHTEWLFCNPDQLKYNKWVPQHISKFDLTKYFKHIDLYLWRRK
;
A
#
# COMPACT_ATOMS: atom_id res chain seq x y z
N MET A 1 10.28 1.56 -16.72
CA MET A 1 9.05 1.58 -15.89
C MET A 1 8.25 0.31 -16.17
N ARG A 2 7.66 -0.31 -15.14
CA ARG A 2 6.82 -1.50 -15.30
C ARG A 2 5.47 -1.11 -15.91
N ASP A 3 4.91 -1.97 -16.73
CA ASP A 3 3.52 -1.85 -17.17
C ASP A 3 2.62 -2.65 -16.21
N LEU A 4 2.07 -1.96 -15.21
CA LEU A 4 1.25 -2.55 -14.16
C LEU A 4 -0.07 -3.14 -14.70
N TYR A 5 -0.63 -2.56 -15.77
CA TYR A 5 -1.82 -3.11 -16.41
C TYR A 5 -1.51 -4.41 -17.15
N LYS A 6 -0.32 -4.51 -17.77
CA LYS A 6 0.14 -5.74 -18.42
C LYS A 6 0.35 -6.86 -17.40
N GLU A 7 0.98 -6.56 -16.26
CA GLU A 7 1.15 -7.53 -15.18
C GLU A 7 -0.20 -8.06 -14.67
N LEU A 8 -1.17 -7.16 -14.47
CA LEU A 8 -2.50 -7.58 -14.04
C LEU A 8 -3.23 -8.39 -15.09
N ALA A 9 -3.11 -8.02 -16.38
CA ALA A 9 -3.70 -8.76 -17.49
C ALA A 9 -3.14 -10.19 -17.58
N GLU A 10 -1.84 -10.34 -17.44
CA GLU A 10 -1.15 -11.65 -17.40
C GLU A 10 -1.60 -12.49 -16.18
N TYR A 11 -1.68 -11.89 -14.99
CA TYR A 11 -2.14 -12.58 -13.78
C TYR A 11 -3.57 -13.12 -13.94
N MET A 12 -4.45 -12.30 -14.52
CA MET A 12 -5.86 -12.66 -14.69
C MET A 12 -6.14 -13.50 -15.94
N GLY A 13 -5.16 -13.71 -16.81
CA GLY A 13 -5.37 -14.37 -18.11
C GLY A 13 -6.37 -13.62 -19.01
N ARG A 14 -6.37 -12.28 -18.97
CA ARG A 14 -7.35 -11.44 -19.67
C ARG A 14 -6.68 -10.48 -20.65
N ASN A 15 -7.48 -9.98 -21.60
CA ASN A 15 -7.04 -8.97 -22.56
C ASN A 15 -6.59 -7.68 -21.84
N TYR A 16 -5.48 -7.11 -22.30
CA TYR A 16 -4.87 -5.90 -21.76
C TYR A 16 -5.81 -4.69 -21.71
N ASP A 17 -6.49 -4.41 -22.83
CA ASP A 17 -7.36 -3.23 -22.94
C ASP A 17 -8.59 -3.35 -22.02
N LEU A 18 -9.14 -4.54 -21.88
CA LEU A 18 -10.23 -4.81 -20.95
C LEU A 18 -9.78 -4.60 -19.49
N VAL A 19 -8.61 -5.09 -19.13
CA VAL A 19 -8.06 -4.90 -17.78
C VAL A 19 -7.77 -3.42 -17.49
N LYS A 20 -7.18 -2.71 -18.46
CA LYS A 20 -6.92 -1.28 -18.35
C LYS A 20 -8.20 -0.47 -18.21
N ALA A 21 -9.22 -0.75 -19.02
CA ALA A 21 -10.54 -0.11 -18.89
C ALA A 21 -11.17 -0.41 -17.52
N ARG A 22 -11.09 -1.67 -17.05
CA ARG A 22 -11.60 -2.08 -15.75
C ARG A 22 -10.90 -1.33 -14.61
N CYS A 23 -9.59 -1.15 -14.67
CA CYS A 23 -8.85 -0.35 -13.70
C CYS A 23 -9.35 1.11 -13.62
N GLN A 24 -9.77 1.68 -14.76
CA GLN A 24 -10.26 3.07 -14.81
C GLN A 24 -11.62 3.25 -14.13
N THR A 25 -12.47 2.24 -14.12
CA THR A 25 -13.85 2.28 -13.59
C THR A 25 -14.00 1.65 -12.21
N ALA A 26 -13.04 0.84 -11.76
CA ALA A 26 -13.14 0.04 -10.53
C ALA A 26 -13.56 0.84 -9.30
N HIS A 27 -13.10 2.10 -9.16
CA HIS A 27 -13.41 2.94 -8.00
C HIS A 27 -14.91 3.24 -7.86
N VAL A 28 -15.66 3.33 -8.96
CA VAL A 28 -17.11 3.56 -8.94
C VAL A 28 -17.85 2.34 -8.37
N GLU A 29 -17.46 1.15 -8.84
CA GLU A 29 -18.05 -0.10 -8.38
C GLU A 29 -17.65 -0.44 -6.94
N LEU A 30 -16.40 -0.10 -6.54
CA LEU A 30 -15.96 -0.27 -5.16
C LEU A 30 -16.79 0.55 -4.18
N ALA A 31 -17.14 1.80 -4.53
CA ALA A 31 -17.97 2.63 -3.70
C ALA A 31 -19.36 2.01 -3.47
N TRP A 32 -19.93 1.42 -4.53
CA TRP A 32 -21.22 0.73 -4.42
C TRP A 32 -21.11 -0.60 -3.66
N LEU A 33 -20.06 -1.37 -3.91
CA LEU A 33 -19.82 -2.66 -3.28
C LEU A 33 -19.56 -2.50 -1.76
N TRP A 34 -18.90 -1.42 -1.36
CA TRP A 34 -18.63 -1.11 0.05
C TRP A 34 -19.90 -1.07 0.90
N GLU A 35 -21.00 -0.55 0.39
CA GLU A 35 -22.26 -0.52 1.14
C GLU A 35 -22.73 -1.91 1.59
N LYS A 36 -22.39 -2.95 0.82
CA LYS A 36 -22.68 -4.35 1.18
C LYS A 36 -21.79 -4.88 2.30
N TYR A 37 -20.57 -4.36 2.41
CA TYR A 37 -19.53 -4.90 3.30
C TYR A 37 -19.14 -3.95 4.44
N LYS A 38 -19.75 -2.77 4.56
CA LYS A 38 -19.34 -1.74 5.54
C LYS A 38 -19.33 -2.24 6.99
N ASP A 39 -20.19 -3.20 7.33
CA ASP A 39 -20.25 -3.81 8.65
C ASP A 39 -19.23 -4.96 8.84
N ASN A 40 -18.54 -5.35 7.78
CA ASN A 40 -17.46 -6.33 7.79
C ASN A 40 -16.36 -5.96 6.79
N PRO A 41 -15.54 -4.94 7.09
CA PRO A 41 -14.47 -4.45 6.19
C PRO A 41 -13.47 -5.52 5.76
N ILE A 42 -13.18 -6.47 6.63
CA ILE A 42 -12.23 -7.56 6.33
C ILE A 42 -12.78 -8.46 5.22
N ALA A 43 -14.08 -8.79 5.24
CA ALA A 43 -14.70 -9.57 4.19
C ALA A 43 -14.63 -8.84 2.83
N PHE A 44 -14.81 -7.50 2.82
CA PHE A 44 -14.63 -6.70 1.61
C PHE A 44 -13.26 -6.94 0.96
N TYR A 45 -12.17 -6.84 1.72
CA TYR A 45 -10.80 -7.00 1.19
C TYR A 45 -10.46 -8.45 0.83
N ARG A 46 -11.10 -9.45 1.45
CA ARG A 46 -10.89 -10.87 1.15
C ARG A 46 -11.64 -11.35 -0.09
N GLU A 47 -12.86 -10.90 -0.26
CA GLU A 47 -13.79 -11.47 -1.23
C GLU A 47 -13.81 -10.75 -2.58
N THR A 48 -13.33 -9.49 -2.64
CA THR A 48 -13.41 -8.72 -3.88
C THR A 48 -12.11 -8.67 -4.68
N ASP A 49 -12.17 -9.13 -5.93
CA ASP A 49 -11.11 -8.91 -6.92
C ASP A 49 -11.04 -7.45 -7.39
N LEU A 50 -12.11 -6.70 -7.20
CA LEU A 50 -12.24 -5.35 -7.74
C LEU A 50 -11.22 -4.38 -7.14
N TYR A 51 -10.82 -4.64 -5.88
CA TYR A 51 -9.83 -3.83 -5.19
C TYR A 51 -8.44 -3.90 -5.85
N ILE A 52 -8.08 -5.04 -6.46
CA ILE A 52 -6.83 -5.20 -7.20
C ILE A 52 -6.76 -4.21 -8.38
N PHE A 53 -7.87 -4.04 -9.10
CA PHE A 53 -7.94 -3.10 -10.23
C PHE A 53 -7.76 -1.65 -9.76
N ALA A 54 -8.41 -1.27 -8.65
CA ALA A 54 -8.28 0.07 -8.09
C ALA A 54 -6.86 0.36 -7.61
N LEU A 55 -6.23 -0.58 -6.89
CA LEU A 55 -4.84 -0.46 -6.44
C LEU A 55 -3.86 -0.42 -7.61
N THR A 56 -4.08 -1.22 -8.66
CA THR A 56 -3.23 -1.18 -9.86
C THR A 56 -3.29 0.20 -10.52
N ARG A 57 -4.49 0.79 -10.64
CA ARG A 57 -4.64 2.15 -11.14
C ARG A 57 -3.96 3.18 -10.24
N TYR A 58 -4.12 3.07 -8.93
CA TYR A 58 -3.49 3.97 -7.96
C TYR A 58 -1.97 3.95 -8.12
N GLN A 59 -1.36 2.78 -8.14
CA GLN A 59 0.09 2.63 -8.32
C GLN A 59 0.56 3.12 -9.70
N TYR A 60 -0.24 2.92 -10.75
CA TYR A 60 0.05 3.45 -12.07
C TYR A 60 0.10 5.00 -12.05
N ARG A 61 -0.84 5.66 -11.36
CA ARG A 61 -0.84 7.12 -11.21
C ARG A 61 0.37 7.63 -10.41
N LEU A 62 0.77 6.93 -9.36
CA LEU A 62 2.00 7.24 -8.62
C LEU A 62 3.24 7.12 -9.51
N GLN A 63 3.24 6.16 -10.41
CA GLN A 63 4.30 5.98 -11.40
C GLN A 63 4.33 7.13 -12.42
N GLU A 64 3.19 7.55 -12.97
CA GLU A 64 3.08 8.71 -13.86
C GLU A 64 3.55 10.00 -13.18
N ALA A 65 3.20 10.19 -11.89
CA ALA A 65 3.66 11.29 -11.06
C ALA A 65 5.13 11.18 -10.63
N LYS A 66 5.89 10.17 -11.12
CA LYS A 66 7.29 9.90 -10.75
C LYS A 66 7.53 9.62 -9.26
N ALA A 67 6.47 9.36 -8.49
CA ALA A 67 6.58 9.07 -7.07
C ALA A 67 7.39 7.79 -6.79
N HIS A 68 7.32 6.79 -7.68
CA HIS A 68 8.12 5.56 -7.59
C HIS A 68 9.62 5.84 -7.74
N ILE A 69 10.01 6.73 -8.66
CA ILE A 69 11.42 7.13 -8.86
C ILE A 69 11.91 7.88 -7.62
N TRP A 70 11.09 8.81 -7.11
CA TRP A 70 11.40 9.56 -5.91
C TRP A 70 11.54 8.63 -4.69
N TYR A 71 10.65 7.67 -4.51
CA TYR A 71 10.72 6.67 -3.44
C TYR A 71 12.05 5.89 -3.48
N GLN A 72 12.42 5.36 -4.64
CA GLN A 72 13.69 4.65 -4.82
C GLN A 72 14.92 5.56 -4.61
N TYR A 73 14.83 6.84 -5.01
CA TYR A 73 15.86 7.82 -4.74
C TYR A 73 16.05 8.05 -3.24
N MET A 74 14.96 8.20 -2.47
CA MET A 74 15.02 8.39 -1.02
C MET A 74 15.65 7.19 -0.31
N ILE A 75 15.28 5.97 -0.70
CA ILE A 75 15.92 4.73 -0.18
C ILE A 75 17.43 4.77 -0.41
N LYS A 76 17.86 5.09 -1.63
CA LYS A 76 19.29 5.15 -1.98
C LYS A 76 20.00 6.27 -1.23
N LYS A 77 19.41 7.47 -1.18
CA LYS A 77 19.96 8.66 -0.52
C LYS A 77 20.26 8.41 0.97
N HIS A 78 19.37 7.73 1.66
CA HIS A 78 19.51 7.43 3.09
C HIS A 78 20.27 6.12 3.37
N GLY A 79 20.53 5.30 2.35
CA GLY A 79 21.25 4.05 2.50
C GLY A 79 20.48 2.98 3.30
N TRP A 80 19.15 3.07 3.36
CA TRP A 80 18.30 2.17 4.11
C TRP A 80 18.43 0.70 3.66
N LYS A 81 18.43 -0.21 4.63
CA LYS A 81 18.70 -1.64 4.44
C LYS A 81 17.51 -2.53 4.81
N ILE A 82 16.65 -2.05 5.71
CA ILE A 82 15.51 -2.83 6.18
C ILE A 82 14.27 -1.94 6.26
N GLY A 83 13.17 -2.40 5.65
CA GLY A 83 11.90 -1.71 5.64
C GLY A 83 10.72 -2.60 6.02
N LEU A 84 9.63 -1.97 6.44
CA LEU A 84 8.34 -2.60 6.69
C LEU A 84 7.29 -1.94 5.77
N ASP A 85 6.48 -2.76 5.12
CA ASP A 85 5.35 -2.33 4.28
C ASP A 85 4.05 -2.78 4.95
N ILE A 86 3.32 -1.85 5.56
CA ILE A 86 2.07 -2.12 6.28
C ILE A 86 0.91 -1.96 5.30
N GLY A 87 0.10 -3.02 5.14
CA GLY A 87 -0.99 -3.03 4.17
C GLY A 87 -0.46 -2.85 2.75
N GLY A 88 0.60 -3.58 2.40
CA GLY A 88 1.36 -3.38 1.16
C GLY A 88 0.58 -3.62 -0.13
N GLY A 89 -0.68 -4.05 -0.05
CA GLY A 89 -1.58 -4.18 -1.18
C GLY A 89 -1.01 -5.06 -2.29
N ILE A 90 -0.91 -4.54 -3.50
CA ILE A 90 -0.33 -5.28 -4.64
C ILE A 90 1.21 -5.38 -4.60
N GLY A 91 1.86 -4.97 -3.49
CA GLY A 91 3.28 -5.14 -3.22
C GLY A 91 4.23 -4.23 -4.01
N GLU A 92 3.76 -3.14 -4.61
CA GLU A 92 4.58 -2.29 -5.47
C GLU A 92 5.74 -1.64 -4.71
N GLN A 93 5.48 -1.02 -3.54
CA GLN A 93 6.53 -0.40 -2.72
C GLN A 93 7.55 -1.41 -2.23
N THR A 94 7.09 -2.60 -1.85
CA THR A 94 7.97 -3.72 -1.48
C THR A 94 8.89 -4.11 -2.64
N ILE A 95 8.36 -4.26 -3.86
CA ILE A 95 9.15 -4.59 -5.06
C ILE A 95 10.18 -3.50 -5.32
N LEU A 96 9.76 -2.22 -5.34
CA LEU A 96 10.63 -1.08 -5.60
C LEU A 96 11.79 -0.98 -4.59
N ALA A 97 11.53 -1.23 -3.31
CA ALA A 97 12.55 -1.22 -2.26
C ALA A 97 13.53 -2.38 -2.41
N MET A 98 13.02 -3.60 -2.66
CA MET A 98 13.86 -4.78 -2.83
C MET A 98 14.75 -4.70 -4.07
N GLU A 99 14.33 -4.06 -5.14
CA GLU A 99 15.17 -3.74 -6.31
C GLU A 99 16.35 -2.81 -5.96
N LYS A 100 16.28 -2.08 -4.86
CA LYS A 100 17.39 -1.26 -4.31
C LYS A 100 18.19 -1.98 -3.23
N GLY A 101 17.98 -3.29 -3.06
CA GLY A 101 18.71 -4.11 -2.10
C GLY A 101 18.22 -4.03 -0.66
N VAL A 102 17.03 -3.46 -0.43
CA VAL A 102 16.41 -3.41 0.90
C VAL A 102 15.80 -4.77 1.24
N LYS A 103 15.98 -5.23 2.48
CA LYS A 103 15.24 -6.37 3.03
C LYS A 103 13.87 -5.88 3.50
N MET A 104 12.80 -6.40 2.91
CA MET A 104 11.44 -5.97 3.22
C MET A 104 10.69 -7.00 4.04
N VAL A 105 9.98 -6.50 5.06
CA VAL A 105 8.84 -7.19 5.67
C VAL A 105 7.59 -6.63 5.02
N TYR A 106 6.75 -7.49 4.49
CA TYR A 106 5.47 -7.14 3.88
C TYR A 106 4.33 -7.64 4.75
N THR A 107 3.35 -6.79 5.03
CA THR A 107 2.14 -7.20 5.76
C THR A 107 0.89 -6.87 4.96
N ASP A 108 -0.09 -7.76 5.01
CA ASP A 108 -1.42 -7.53 4.45
C ASP A 108 -2.44 -8.47 5.11
N ILE A 109 -3.72 -8.32 4.77
CA ILE A 109 -4.80 -9.19 5.24
C ILE A 109 -4.58 -10.60 4.69
N GLN A 110 -4.54 -11.57 5.60
CA GLN A 110 -4.42 -12.98 5.24
C GLN A 110 -5.59 -13.41 4.35
N ASP A 111 -5.28 -14.25 3.35
CA ASP A 111 -6.24 -14.83 2.40
C ASP A 111 -7.01 -13.80 1.57
N SER A 112 -6.46 -12.58 1.43
CA SER A 112 -7.02 -11.59 0.51
C SER A 112 -6.59 -11.85 -0.94
N ARG A 113 -7.46 -11.49 -1.89
CA ARG A 113 -7.14 -11.52 -3.31
C ARG A 113 -5.96 -10.62 -3.68
N THR A 114 -5.81 -9.52 -2.94
CA THR A 114 -4.69 -8.58 -3.10
C THR A 114 -3.38 -9.24 -2.74
N LEU A 115 -3.34 -10.00 -1.63
CA LEU A 115 -2.16 -10.76 -1.22
C LEU A 115 -1.80 -11.87 -2.22
N GLU A 116 -2.79 -12.58 -2.78
CA GLU A 116 -2.54 -13.59 -3.81
C GLU A 116 -1.84 -12.97 -5.03
N TYR A 117 -2.35 -11.83 -5.48
CA TYR A 117 -1.73 -11.08 -6.58
C TYR A 117 -0.34 -10.57 -6.22
N ALA A 118 -0.13 -10.01 -5.03
CA ALA A 118 1.18 -9.57 -4.57
C ALA A 118 2.20 -10.71 -4.57
N ARG A 119 1.83 -11.90 -4.07
CA ARG A 119 2.69 -13.10 -4.11
C ARG A 119 3.06 -13.53 -5.52
N TRP A 120 2.10 -13.49 -6.46
CA TRP A 120 2.38 -13.75 -7.86
C TRP A 120 3.38 -12.74 -8.42
N ARG A 121 3.21 -11.45 -8.10
CA ARG A 121 4.15 -10.39 -8.50
C ARG A 121 5.53 -10.59 -7.89
N PHE A 122 5.64 -10.91 -6.61
CA PHE A 122 6.92 -11.21 -5.97
C PHE A 122 7.67 -12.34 -6.67
N LYS A 123 6.96 -13.44 -6.99
CA LYS A 123 7.52 -14.55 -7.77
C LYS A 123 7.99 -14.11 -9.16
N ARG A 124 7.16 -13.32 -9.87
CA ARG A 124 7.46 -12.78 -11.18
C ARG A 124 8.73 -11.93 -11.19
N HIS A 125 8.93 -11.11 -10.17
CA HIS A 125 10.09 -10.23 -10.02
C HIS A 125 11.30 -10.91 -9.35
N GLY A 126 11.21 -12.20 -9.04
CA GLY A 126 12.30 -12.95 -8.41
C GLY A 126 12.66 -12.48 -7.00
N ILE A 127 11.73 -11.84 -6.29
CA ILE A 127 11.94 -11.34 -4.93
C ILE A 127 11.24 -12.21 -3.90
N LYS A 128 11.74 -12.20 -2.67
CA LYS A 128 11.20 -12.97 -1.53
C LYS A 128 11.15 -12.09 -0.28
N PRO A 129 10.14 -11.22 -0.15
CA PRO A 129 9.97 -10.47 1.08
C PRO A 129 9.57 -11.41 2.22
N TRP A 130 9.85 -11.01 3.46
CA TRP A 130 9.29 -11.71 4.61
C TRP A 130 7.83 -11.29 4.78
N VAL A 131 6.91 -12.21 4.47
CA VAL A 131 5.47 -11.98 4.59
C VAL A 131 5.01 -12.33 5.99
N VAL A 132 4.39 -11.37 6.68
CA VAL A 132 3.72 -11.56 7.97
C VAL A 132 2.26 -11.14 7.84
N PHE A 133 1.42 -11.82 8.60
CA PHE A 133 -0.01 -11.54 8.63
C PHE A 133 -0.38 -10.89 9.94
N GLU A 134 -1.44 -10.11 9.85
CA GLU A 134 -2.23 -9.63 10.97
C GLU A 134 -1.57 -8.66 11.92
N ASP A 135 -2.36 -8.16 12.75
CA ASP A 135 -2.29 -7.35 13.96
C ASP A 135 -1.33 -6.15 13.98
N TYR A 136 -0.60 -5.87 12.89
CA TYR A 136 0.36 -4.74 12.79
C TYR A 136 1.26 -4.57 14.03
N LYS A 137 1.55 -5.68 14.73
CA LYS A 137 2.46 -5.66 15.89
C LYS A 137 3.91 -5.55 15.43
N ILE A 138 4.38 -4.32 15.37
CA ILE A 138 5.78 -4.03 15.05
C ILE A 138 6.63 -4.42 16.27
N LYS A 139 7.52 -5.42 16.09
CA LYS A 139 8.31 -6.01 17.19
C LYS A 139 9.80 -5.64 17.14
N ARG A 140 10.24 -4.91 16.11
CA ARG A 140 11.64 -4.50 15.93
C ARG A 140 11.72 -3.18 15.17
N ASP A 141 12.89 -2.56 15.19
CA ASP A 141 13.14 -1.33 14.49
C ASP A 141 13.38 -1.56 12.97
N PHE A 142 13.02 -0.55 12.20
CA PHE A 142 13.18 -0.48 10.75
C PHE A 142 13.79 0.86 10.37
N ASP A 143 14.60 0.89 9.30
CA ASP A 143 15.13 2.13 8.77
C ASP A 143 14.01 3.04 8.28
N PHE A 144 12.98 2.45 7.67
CA PHE A 144 11.74 3.14 7.32
C PHE A 144 10.54 2.20 7.38
N ILE A 145 9.36 2.79 7.52
CA ILE A 145 8.08 2.09 7.42
C ILE A 145 7.24 2.75 6.34
N ASN A 146 6.62 1.93 5.51
CA ASN A 146 5.61 2.29 4.55
C ASN A 146 4.23 2.06 5.17
N ALA A 147 3.38 3.06 5.13
CA ALA A 147 1.96 2.99 5.47
C ALA A 147 1.16 3.84 4.49
N MET A 148 1.37 3.56 3.19
CA MET A 148 0.73 4.26 2.09
C MET A 148 -0.67 3.73 1.89
N ASP A 149 -1.69 4.61 2.00
CA ASP A 149 -3.09 4.28 1.72
C ASP A 149 -3.63 3.12 2.59
N ILE A 150 -3.32 3.16 3.90
CA ILE A 150 -3.74 2.12 4.86
C ILE A 150 -4.33 2.68 6.16
N LEU A 151 -3.76 3.76 6.73
CA LEU A 151 -4.16 4.24 8.05
C LEU A 151 -5.61 4.73 8.09
N GLU A 152 -6.10 5.29 7.00
CA GLU A 152 -7.47 5.74 6.80
C GLU A 152 -8.49 4.60 6.71
N HIS A 153 -8.03 3.39 6.41
CA HIS A 153 -8.87 2.18 6.33
C HIS A 153 -9.00 1.46 7.68
N LEU A 154 -8.23 1.84 8.69
CA LEU A 154 -8.27 1.24 10.02
C LEU A 154 -9.35 1.90 10.88
N GLU A 155 -10.13 1.12 11.60
CA GLU A 155 -11.11 1.64 12.58
C GLU A 155 -10.44 2.50 13.65
N ASN A 156 -9.27 2.07 14.12
CA ASN A 156 -8.45 2.80 15.08
C ASN A 156 -6.99 2.86 14.67
N PRO A 157 -6.55 3.88 13.93
CA PRO A 157 -5.16 4.00 13.47
C PRO A 157 -4.18 4.40 14.57
N LYS A 158 -4.62 4.94 15.71
CA LYS A 158 -3.75 5.47 16.77
C LYS A 158 -2.73 4.45 17.33
N PRO A 159 -3.10 3.19 17.66
CA PRO A 159 -2.13 2.20 18.12
C PRO A 159 -1.06 1.90 17.07
N VAL A 160 -1.45 1.82 15.80
CA VAL A 160 -0.53 1.58 14.68
C VAL A 160 0.43 2.75 14.51
N ILE A 161 -0.06 3.99 14.53
CA ILE A 161 0.78 5.20 14.45
C ILE A 161 1.79 5.25 15.60
N LYS A 162 1.38 4.93 16.84
CA LYS A 162 2.28 4.86 17.99
C LYS A 162 3.34 3.78 17.82
N ALA A 163 2.98 2.62 17.30
CA ALA A 163 3.93 1.54 17.02
C ALA A 163 4.93 1.95 15.93
N ILE A 164 4.46 2.56 14.84
CA ILE A 164 5.31 3.12 13.78
C ILE A 164 6.30 4.13 14.40
N HIS A 165 5.80 5.11 15.16
CA HIS A 165 6.63 6.14 15.79
C HIS A 165 7.72 5.55 16.70
N LYS A 166 7.42 4.47 17.43
CA LYS A 166 8.38 3.79 18.31
C LYS A 166 9.50 3.10 17.52
N HIS A 167 9.20 2.55 16.35
CA HIS A 167 10.06 1.59 15.66
C HIS A 167 10.68 2.10 14.34
N THR A 168 10.48 3.37 14.01
CA THR A 168 11.21 3.99 12.89
C THR A 168 11.40 5.49 13.08
N GLU A 169 12.42 6.04 12.43
CA GLU A 169 12.59 7.47 12.28
C GLU A 169 11.83 7.99 11.03
N TRP A 170 11.65 7.14 10.02
CA TRP A 170 11.14 7.54 8.72
C TRP A 170 9.88 6.79 8.32
N LEU A 171 8.85 7.54 7.95
CA LEU A 171 7.55 7.01 7.53
C LEU A 171 7.21 7.53 6.14
N PHE A 172 6.86 6.61 5.23
CA PHE A 172 6.14 6.95 4.00
C PHE A 172 4.65 6.82 4.23
N CYS A 173 3.93 7.92 4.05
CA CYS A 173 2.48 7.98 4.23
C CYS A 173 1.90 9.16 3.43
N ASN A 174 0.70 8.99 2.90
CA ASN A 174 0.01 10.06 2.20
C ASN A 174 -0.24 11.27 3.12
N PRO A 175 0.09 12.51 2.71
CA PRO A 175 -0.17 13.70 3.52
C PRO A 175 -1.66 14.11 3.54
N ASP A 176 -2.42 13.79 2.50
CA ASP A 176 -3.78 14.29 2.25
C ASP A 176 -4.90 13.30 2.63
N GLN A 177 -4.63 12.34 3.51
CA GLN A 177 -5.56 11.28 3.90
C GLN A 177 -6.83 11.76 4.64
N LEU A 178 -6.98 13.05 4.86
CA LEU A 178 -8.04 13.62 5.68
C LEU A 178 -9.32 13.97 4.90
N LYS A 179 -9.35 13.77 3.59
CA LYS A 179 -10.54 14.11 2.80
C LYS A 179 -11.39 12.87 2.58
N TYR A 180 -12.44 12.72 3.42
CA TYR A 180 -13.57 11.86 3.06
C TYR A 180 -14.01 12.21 1.64
N ASN A 181 -13.95 11.24 0.76
CA ASN A 181 -14.43 11.35 -0.60
C ASN A 181 -15.53 10.31 -0.81
N LYS A 182 -16.70 10.73 -1.29
CA LYS A 182 -17.80 9.81 -1.61
C LYS A 182 -17.43 8.67 -2.55
N TRP A 183 -16.32 8.81 -3.28
CA TRP A 183 -15.77 7.80 -4.19
C TRP A 183 -14.81 6.82 -3.51
N VAL A 184 -14.46 7.06 -2.24
CA VAL A 184 -13.60 6.19 -1.43
C VAL A 184 -14.21 6.05 -0.03
N PRO A 185 -15.40 5.44 0.07
CA PRO A 185 -16.10 5.31 1.35
C PRO A 185 -15.38 4.39 2.34
N GLN A 186 -14.36 3.66 1.89
CA GLN A 186 -13.47 2.83 2.70
C GLN A 186 -12.55 3.64 3.62
N HIS A 187 -12.45 4.95 3.44
CA HIS A 187 -11.72 5.85 4.34
C HIS A 187 -12.58 6.13 5.58
N ILE A 188 -12.55 5.21 6.53
CA ILE A 188 -13.44 5.19 7.71
C ILE A 188 -12.88 5.94 8.90
N SER A 189 -11.59 6.30 8.91
CA SER A 189 -10.98 6.99 10.03
C SER A 189 -10.24 8.25 9.64
N LYS A 190 -10.10 9.15 10.64
CA LYS A 190 -9.25 10.34 10.54
C LYS A 190 -8.13 10.24 11.55
N PHE A 191 -6.95 10.67 11.17
CA PHE A 191 -5.79 10.70 12.05
C PHE A 191 -4.92 11.93 11.79
N ASP A 192 -4.05 12.25 12.73
CA ASP A 192 -3.13 13.36 12.66
C ASP A 192 -1.71 12.86 12.96
N LEU A 193 -0.88 12.84 11.93
CA LEU A 193 0.52 12.45 12.03
C LEU A 193 1.38 13.56 12.65
N THR A 194 0.95 14.82 12.61
CA THR A 194 1.77 15.95 13.03
C THR A 194 2.15 15.93 14.51
N LYS A 195 1.41 15.16 15.33
CA LYS A 195 1.77 14.94 16.74
C LYS A 195 3.03 14.09 16.93
N TYR A 196 3.34 13.25 15.98
CA TYR A 196 4.40 12.25 16.07
C TYR A 196 5.53 12.49 15.07
N PHE A 197 5.18 13.03 13.90
CA PHE A 197 6.08 13.19 12.75
C PHE A 197 6.04 14.62 12.21
N LYS A 198 7.15 15.02 11.59
CA LYS A 198 7.25 16.23 10.78
C LYS A 198 7.20 15.82 9.31
N HIS A 199 6.32 16.43 8.52
CA HIS A 199 6.30 16.26 7.08
C HIS A 199 7.57 16.85 6.47
N ILE A 200 8.26 16.10 5.64
CA ILE A 200 9.54 16.48 5.05
C ILE A 200 9.37 16.79 3.57
N ASP A 201 8.78 15.86 2.80
CA ASP A 201 8.64 15.98 1.36
C ASP A 201 7.64 14.95 0.83
N LEU A 202 6.82 15.29 -0.20
CA LEU A 202 5.84 14.43 -0.85
C LEU A 202 5.11 13.49 0.16
N TYR A 203 5.57 12.27 0.29
CA TYR A 203 5.01 11.24 1.16
C TYR A 203 5.89 10.94 2.38
N LEU A 204 7.02 11.65 2.57
CA LEU A 204 8.00 11.34 3.59
C LEU A 204 7.80 12.18 4.85
N TRP A 205 7.76 11.48 5.97
CA TRP A 205 7.67 12.03 7.31
C TRP A 205 8.85 11.58 8.15
N ARG A 206 9.32 12.44 9.04
CA ARG A 206 10.39 12.15 9.99
C ARG A 206 9.87 12.26 11.42
N ARG A 207 10.25 11.32 12.28
CA ARG A 207 9.94 11.35 13.71
C ARG A 207 10.43 12.65 14.34
N LYS A 208 9.59 13.24 15.20
CA LYS A 208 9.94 14.41 16.01
C LYS A 208 10.85 14.05 17.17
#